data_1b7e0072c710a81db01c22f09bfcb33b
#
_entry.id   1b7e0072c710a81db01c22f09bfcb33b
#
_cell.length_a   1.000
_cell.length_b   1.000
_cell.length_c   1.000
_cell.angle_alpha   90.00
_cell.angle_beta   90.00
_cell.angle_gamma   90.00
#
_symmetry.space_group_name_H-M   'P 1'
#
loop_
_entity.id
_entity.type
_entity.pdbx_description
1 polymer ?
#
loop_
_entity_poly.entity_id
_entity_poly.type
_entity_poly.pdbx_seq_one_letter_code
_entity_poly.pdbx_strand_id
1 'polypeptide(L)'
;MKETKPTLLIVDDDEEIRTQMKWALAKDYEIVTAGDRSQALEMFLSSKPVVTLLDLGLPPSINDPTEGLAALSEMSEADDSAKIIIISGQGERENAIRAIGMGAYDFISKPVDMDELKLVLRRCFYVSELENEVQELREDSSAKVFEGMIAGSPEMHGQFKMIRKVAKSD
;
A
#
# COMPACT_ATOMS: atom_id res chain seq x y z
N MET A 1 1.74 4.50 26.54
CA MET A 1 2.30 4.24 25.18
C MET A 1 1.51 5.03 24.15
N LYS A 2 2.17 5.86 23.40
CA LYS A 2 1.54 6.45 22.23
C LYS A 2 1.42 5.35 21.16
N GLU A 3 0.20 4.96 20.83
CA GLU A 3 -0.01 4.14 19.64
C GLU A 3 0.54 4.91 18.44
N THR A 4 1.47 4.30 17.73
CA THR A 4 2.00 4.87 16.50
C THR A 4 0.91 4.79 15.43
N LYS A 5 0.51 5.96 14.93
CA LYS A 5 -0.47 6.02 13.85
C LYS A 5 0.13 5.43 12.58
N PRO A 6 -0.64 4.65 11.81
CA PRO A 6 -0.13 4.16 10.52
C PRO A 6 0.05 5.31 9.53
N THR A 7 1.04 5.20 8.67
CA THR A 7 1.40 6.23 7.70
C THR A 7 0.53 6.14 6.45
N LEU A 8 -0.02 7.28 6.06
CA LEU A 8 -0.82 7.47 4.85
C LEU A 8 -0.16 8.52 3.97
N LEU A 9 0.15 8.17 2.74
CA LEU A 9 0.67 9.11 1.74
C LEU A 9 -0.49 9.63 0.88
N ILE A 10 -0.58 10.95 0.73
CA ILE A 10 -1.56 11.61 -0.13
C ILE A 10 -0.82 12.29 -1.28
N VAL A 11 -1.13 11.87 -2.50
CA VAL A 11 -0.54 12.40 -3.73
C VAL A 11 -1.62 13.09 -4.54
N ASP A 12 -1.55 14.41 -4.63
CA ASP A 12 -2.45 15.25 -5.41
C ASP A 12 -1.70 16.53 -5.78
N ASP A 13 -1.84 17.04 -7.00
CA ASP A 13 -1.19 18.26 -7.44
C ASP A 13 -1.79 19.52 -6.80
N ASP A 14 -3.04 19.43 -6.32
CA ASP A 14 -3.74 20.54 -5.67
C ASP A 14 -3.39 20.59 -4.18
N GLU A 15 -2.65 21.60 -3.79
CA GLU A 15 -2.24 21.84 -2.40
C GLU A 15 -3.43 22.01 -1.45
N GLU A 16 -4.51 22.63 -1.92
CA GLU A 16 -5.73 22.81 -1.13
C GLU A 16 -6.38 21.48 -0.78
N ILE A 17 -6.48 20.60 -1.75
CA ILE A 17 -7.01 19.23 -1.55
C ILE A 17 -6.11 18.46 -0.59
N ARG A 18 -4.80 18.49 -0.76
CA ARG A 18 -3.87 17.85 0.16
C ARG A 18 -4.04 18.33 1.59
N THR A 19 -4.16 19.63 1.77
CA THR A 19 -4.34 20.27 3.08
C THR A 19 -5.66 19.85 3.72
N GLN A 20 -6.76 19.88 2.98
CA GLN A 20 -8.08 19.47 3.47
C GLN A 20 -8.09 18.01 3.90
N MET A 21 -7.51 17.13 3.10
CA MET A 21 -7.42 15.70 3.42
C MET A 21 -6.53 15.46 4.65
N LYS A 22 -5.41 16.15 4.73
CA LYS A 22 -4.52 16.08 5.88
C LYS A 22 -5.23 16.44 7.17
N TRP A 23 -5.96 17.56 7.19
CA TRP A 23 -6.73 17.99 8.36
C TRP A 23 -7.80 16.95 8.75
N ALA A 24 -8.50 16.41 7.77
CA ALA A 24 -9.59 15.47 8.01
C ALA A 24 -9.09 14.10 8.51
N LEU A 25 -7.89 13.70 8.16
CA LEU A 25 -7.36 12.34 8.40
C LEU A 25 -6.24 12.29 9.46
N ALA A 26 -5.69 13.44 9.86
CA ALA A 26 -4.54 13.50 10.79
C ALA A 26 -4.83 12.98 12.19
N LYS A 27 -6.11 12.88 12.56
CA LYS A 27 -6.49 12.29 13.85
C LYS A 27 -6.15 10.80 13.93
N ASP A 28 -6.35 10.09 12.83
CA ASP A 28 -6.24 8.63 12.78
C ASP A 28 -4.93 8.15 12.12
N TYR A 29 -4.32 8.96 11.27
CA TYR A 29 -3.17 8.58 10.47
C TYR A 29 -2.03 9.60 10.56
N GLU A 30 -0.81 9.14 10.41
CA GLU A 30 0.33 10.01 10.16
C GLU A 30 0.38 10.33 8.67
N ILE A 31 0.19 11.61 8.32
CA ILE A 31 -0.01 12.05 6.94
C ILE A 31 1.30 12.56 6.35
N VAL A 32 1.65 12.00 5.20
CA VAL A 32 2.73 12.46 4.33
C VAL A 32 2.10 12.88 3.01
N THR A 33 2.57 13.95 2.41
CA THR A 33 1.98 14.50 1.17
C THR A 33 3.02 14.66 0.07
N ALA A 34 2.57 14.57 -1.18
CA ALA A 34 3.36 14.81 -2.37
C ALA A 34 2.51 15.47 -3.45
N GLY A 35 3.13 16.35 -4.25
CA GLY A 35 2.43 17.13 -5.28
C GLY A 35 2.71 16.70 -6.71
N ASP A 36 3.66 15.80 -6.92
CA ASP A 36 4.02 15.28 -8.23
C ASP A 36 4.58 13.85 -8.12
N ARG A 37 4.82 13.22 -9.26
CA ARG A 37 5.34 11.85 -9.34
C ARG A 37 6.67 11.67 -8.64
N SER A 38 7.61 12.59 -8.83
CA SER A 38 8.95 12.52 -8.25
C SER A 38 8.90 12.58 -6.72
N GLN A 39 8.16 13.56 -6.19
CA GLN A 39 7.93 13.68 -4.74
C GLN A 39 7.19 12.47 -4.19
N ALA A 40 6.20 11.96 -4.92
CA ALA A 40 5.43 10.78 -4.51
C ALA A 40 6.32 9.57 -4.31
N LEU A 41 7.20 9.28 -5.26
CA LEU A 41 8.13 8.17 -5.16
C LEU A 41 9.13 8.36 -4.02
N GLU A 42 9.69 9.56 -3.88
CA GLU A 42 10.60 9.91 -2.78
C GLU A 42 9.94 9.69 -1.40
N MET A 43 8.73 10.22 -1.22
CA MET A 43 7.98 10.06 0.03
C MET A 43 7.56 8.62 0.27
N PHE A 44 7.19 7.91 -0.76
CA PHE A 44 6.84 6.49 -0.68
C PHE A 44 8.02 5.64 -0.19
N LEU A 45 9.20 5.85 -0.75
CA LEU A 45 10.40 5.10 -0.38
C LEU A 45 10.90 5.46 1.02
N SER A 46 10.82 6.74 1.40
CA SER A 46 11.34 7.21 2.70
C SER A 46 10.40 6.94 3.87
N SER A 47 9.09 7.14 3.68
CA SER A 47 8.10 6.98 4.76
C SER A 47 7.48 5.58 4.84
N LYS A 48 7.59 4.80 3.79
CA LYS A 48 7.00 3.45 3.67
C LYS A 48 5.53 3.41 4.10
N PRO A 49 4.67 4.19 3.43
CA PRO A 49 3.26 4.26 3.84
C PRO A 49 2.56 2.91 3.64
N VAL A 50 1.66 2.60 4.55
CA VAL A 50 0.82 1.40 4.43
C VAL A 50 -0.19 1.57 3.31
N VAL A 51 -0.77 2.77 3.22
CA VAL A 51 -1.76 3.13 2.18
C VAL A 51 -1.33 4.43 1.51
N THR A 52 -1.55 4.53 0.21
CA THR A 52 -1.33 5.72 -0.60
C THR A 52 -2.62 6.10 -1.30
N LEU A 53 -3.03 7.37 -1.19
CA LEU A 53 -4.06 7.98 -2.01
C LEU A 53 -3.38 8.65 -3.18
N LEU A 54 -3.70 8.26 -4.40
CA LEU A 54 -3.00 8.70 -5.60
C LEU A 54 -3.98 9.31 -6.61
N ASP A 55 -3.83 10.60 -6.89
CA ASP A 55 -4.47 11.27 -8.02
C ASP A 55 -3.73 10.89 -9.30
N LEU A 56 -4.45 10.52 -10.35
CA LEU A 56 -3.87 10.19 -11.65
C LEU A 56 -3.43 11.42 -12.43
N GLY A 57 -4.09 12.56 -12.23
CA GLY A 57 -3.77 13.80 -12.94
C GLY A 57 -2.62 14.56 -12.32
N LEU A 58 -1.40 14.11 -12.51
CA LEU A 58 -0.19 14.74 -11.95
C LEU A 58 0.55 15.59 -12.99
N PRO A 59 1.30 16.65 -12.54
CA PRO A 59 2.13 17.43 -13.44
C PRO A 59 3.16 16.57 -14.18
N PRO A 60 3.59 16.94 -15.39
CA PRO A 60 3.26 18.19 -16.11
C PRO A 60 1.89 18.15 -16.83
N SER A 61 1.24 17.02 -16.94
CA SER A 61 -0.01 16.84 -17.71
C SER A 61 -1.16 16.43 -16.80
N ILE A 62 -1.73 17.38 -16.07
CA ILE A 62 -2.79 17.14 -15.08
C ILE A 62 -4.08 16.55 -15.67
N ASN A 63 -4.30 16.69 -16.97
CA ASN A 63 -5.46 16.15 -17.67
C ASN A 63 -5.19 14.76 -18.29
N ASP A 64 -4.01 14.22 -18.06
CA ASP A 64 -3.56 12.94 -18.60
C ASP A 64 -3.16 12.01 -17.45
N PRO A 65 -3.57 10.74 -17.45
CA PRO A 65 -3.25 9.83 -16.36
C PRO A 65 -1.83 9.26 -16.42
N THR A 66 -1.03 9.60 -17.42
CA THR A 66 0.29 9.00 -17.68
C THR A 66 1.22 9.08 -16.45
N GLU A 67 1.35 10.26 -15.85
CA GLU A 67 2.20 10.46 -14.67
C GLU A 67 1.70 9.70 -13.44
N GLY A 68 0.38 9.74 -13.20
CA GLY A 68 -0.22 9.00 -12.09
C GLY A 68 -0.11 7.49 -12.26
N LEU A 69 -0.33 6.97 -13.46
CA LEU A 69 -0.18 5.55 -13.75
C LEU A 69 1.28 5.10 -13.66
N ALA A 70 2.23 5.95 -14.08
CA ALA A 70 3.65 5.68 -13.91
C ALA A 70 4.05 5.66 -12.43
N ALA A 71 3.53 6.57 -11.63
CA ALA A 71 3.74 6.58 -10.18
C ALA A 71 3.21 5.28 -9.54
N LEU A 72 2.01 4.85 -9.91
CA LEU A 72 1.42 3.60 -9.47
C LEU A 72 2.33 2.40 -9.78
N SER A 73 2.81 2.32 -11.01
CA SER A 73 3.71 1.25 -11.45
C SER A 73 5.01 1.24 -10.64
N GLU A 74 5.64 2.38 -10.46
CA GLU A 74 6.89 2.51 -9.71
C GLU A 74 6.71 2.13 -8.24
N MET A 75 5.63 2.58 -7.60
CA MET A 75 5.33 2.24 -6.21
C MET A 75 5.02 0.75 -6.04
N SER A 76 4.25 0.17 -6.95
CA SER A 76 3.90 -1.25 -6.92
C SER A 76 5.10 -2.15 -7.13
N GLU A 77 6.05 -1.74 -7.96
CA GLU A 77 7.33 -2.44 -8.15
C GLU A 77 8.24 -2.34 -6.91
N ALA A 78 8.21 -1.19 -6.23
CA ALA A 78 9.01 -0.96 -5.03
C ALA A 78 8.50 -1.75 -3.81
N ASP A 79 7.18 -1.89 -3.68
CA ASP A 79 6.53 -2.62 -2.59
C ASP A 79 5.17 -3.15 -3.06
N ASP A 80 5.10 -4.44 -3.33
CA ASP A 80 3.89 -5.12 -3.79
C ASP A 80 2.82 -5.29 -2.70
N SER A 81 3.19 -5.13 -1.44
CA SER A 81 2.26 -5.17 -0.30
C SER A 81 1.57 -3.82 -0.04
N ALA A 82 2.07 -2.73 -0.59
CA ALA A 82 1.50 -1.40 -0.40
C ALA A 82 0.12 -1.31 -1.04
N LYS A 83 -0.82 -0.69 -0.33
CA LYS A 83 -2.19 -0.48 -0.80
C LYS A 83 -2.30 0.91 -1.43
N ILE A 84 -2.62 0.97 -2.71
CA ILE A 84 -2.75 2.23 -3.46
C ILE A 84 -4.19 2.40 -3.89
N ILE A 85 -4.82 3.47 -3.40
CA ILE A 85 -6.20 3.84 -3.73
C ILE A 85 -6.13 5.01 -4.71
N ILE A 86 -6.75 4.83 -5.87
CA ILE A 86 -6.78 5.85 -6.91
C ILE A 86 -7.92 6.84 -6.64
N ILE A 87 -7.62 8.12 -6.77
CA ILE A 87 -8.63 9.17 -6.77
C ILE A 87 -8.73 9.71 -8.19
N SER A 88 -9.92 9.59 -8.80
CA SER A 88 -10.14 9.93 -10.20
C SER A 88 -11.29 10.92 -10.36
N GLY A 89 -11.19 11.80 -11.36
CA GLY A 89 -12.26 12.73 -11.71
C GLY A 89 -13.45 12.05 -12.41
N GLN A 90 -14.53 12.79 -12.56
CA GLN A 90 -15.68 12.36 -13.33
C GLN A 90 -15.29 12.15 -14.80
N GLY A 91 -15.71 11.03 -15.37
CA GLY A 91 -15.37 10.69 -16.76
C GLY A 91 -14.04 9.93 -16.92
N GLU A 92 -13.31 9.69 -15.83
CA GLU A 92 -12.03 8.97 -15.85
C GLU A 92 -12.15 7.50 -15.40
N ARG A 93 -13.34 6.94 -15.49
CA ARG A 93 -13.59 5.56 -15.04
C ARG A 93 -12.71 4.53 -15.74
N GLU A 94 -12.44 4.70 -17.02
CA GLU A 94 -11.56 3.80 -17.77
C GLU A 94 -10.13 3.81 -17.21
N ASN A 95 -9.63 4.98 -16.82
CA ASN A 95 -8.32 5.13 -16.20
C ASN A 95 -8.26 4.47 -14.84
N ALA A 96 -9.34 4.58 -14.05
CA ALA A 96 -9.45 3.91 -12.75
C ALA A 96 -9.45 2.38 -12.92
N ILE A 97 -10.21 1.85 -13.88
CA ILE A 97 -10.24 0.41 -14.18
C ILE A 97 -8.86 -0.07 -14.63
N ARG A 98 -8.19 0.70 -15.48
CA ARG A 98 -6.82 0.42 -15.91
C ARG A 98 -5.85 0.36 -14.72
N ALA A 99 -5.97 1.30 -13.79
CA ALA A 99 -5.16 1.34 -12.58
C ALA A 99 -5.38 0.09 -11.71
N ILE A 100 -6.62 -0.35 -11.54
CA ILE A 100 -6.93 -1.60 -10.84
C ILE A 100 -6.24 -2.79 -11.52
N GLY A 101 -6.27 -2.85 -12.84
CA GLY A 101 -5.53 -3.88 -13.60
C GLY A 101 -4.01 -3.82 -13.43
N MET A 102 -3.47 -2.66 -13.04
CA MET A 102 -2.05 -2.44 -12.79
C MET A 102 -1.66 -2.68 -11.32
N GLY A 103 -2.59 -3.04 -10.45
CA GLY A 103 -2.32 -3.37 -9.06
C GLY A 103 -2.84 -2.37 -8.03
N ALA A 104 -3.62 -1.35 -8.42
CA ALA A 104 -4.29 -0.49 -7.46
C ALA A 104 -5.29 -1.30 -6.63
N TYR A 105 -5.40 -0.95 -5.36
CA TYR A 105 -6.29 -1.66 -4.43
C TYR A 105 -7.77 -1.32 -4.67
N ASP A 106 -8.05 -0.03 -4.88
CA ASP A 106 -9.41 0.47 -5.09
C ASP A 106 -9.34 1.84 -5.75
N PHE A 107 -10.50 2.41 -6.08
CA PHE A 107 -10.59 3.77 -6.58
C PHE A 107 -11.78 4.51 -5.97
N ILE A 108 -11.66 5.85 -5.88
CA ILE A 108 -12.68 6.75 -5.38
C ILE A 108 -12.85 7.87 -6.39
N SER A 109 -14.10 8.19 -6.74
CA SER A 109 -14.40 9.28 -7.69
C SER A 109 -14.43 10.64 -6.98
N LYS A 110 -13.93 11.67 -7.68
CA LYS A 110 -14.10 13.07 -7.24
C LYS A 110 -15.52 13.57 -7.58
N PRO A 111 -16.15 14.41 -6.77
CA PRO A 111 -15.66 14.94 -5.49
C PRO A 111 -15.61 13.87 -4.40
N VAL A 112 -14.57 13.90 -3.59
CA VAL A 112 -14.35 12.88 -2.57
C VAL A 112 -15.33 13.07 -1.42
N ASP A 113 -16.13 12.03 -1.15
CA ASP A 113 -16.93 11.94 0.06
C ASP A 113 -16.03 11.45 1.19
N MET A 114 -15.83 12.28 2.21
CA MET A 114 -14.91 11.98 3.31
C MET A 114 -15.37 10.77 4.14
N ASP A 115 -16.66 10.55 4.27
CA ASP A 115 -17.18 9.38 5.00
C ASP A 115 -16.90 8.09 4.22
N GLU A 116 -17.10 8.11 2.91
CA GLU A 116 -16.74 7.00 2.03
C GLU A 116 -15.24 6.73 2.08
N LEU A 117 -14.43 7.78 1.97
CA LEU A 117 -12.97 7.67 2.02
C LEU A 117 -12.49 7.05 3.34
N LYS A 118 -13.02 7.52 4.46
CA LYS A 118 -12.67 6.99 5.78
C LYS A 118 -13.03 5.51 5.92
N LEU A 119 -14.16 5.10 5.36
CA LEU A 119 -14.59 3.71 5.37
C LEU A 119 -13.64 2.83 4.54
N VAL A 120 -13.30 3.27 3.34
CA VAL A 120 -12.37 2.55 2.46
C VAL A 120 -10.98 2.47 3.09
N LEU A 121 -10.49 3.55 3.68
CA LEU A 121 -9.20 3.56 4.38
C LEU A 121 -9.19 2.60 5.56
N ARG A 122 -10.21 2.61 6.38
CA ARG A 122 -10.31 1.71 7.54
C ARG A 122 -10.26 0.25 7.10
N ARG A 123 -11.01 -0.11 6.07
CA ARG A 123 -10.99 -1.45 5.49
C ARG A 123 -9.62 -1.81 4.94
N CYS A 124 -8.99 -0.89 4.24
CA CYS A 124 -7.68 -1.07 3.62
C CYS A 124 -6.58 -1.32 4.67
N PHE A 125 -6.54 -0.51 5.72
CA PHE A 125 -5.61 -0.68 6.83
C PHE A 125 -5.85 -1.98 7.59
N TYR A 126 -7.11 -2.36 7.78
CA TYR A 126 -7.46 -3.63 8.42
C TYR A 126 -6.95 -4.84 7.62
N VAL A 127 -7.15 -4.84 6.31
CA VAL A 127 -6.64 -5.90 5.44
C VAL A 127 -5.11 -5.96 5.50
N SER A 128 -4.44 -4.82 5.51
CA SER A 128 -2.98 -4.76 5.62
C SER A 128 -2.48 -5.34 6.95
N GLU A 129 -3.15 -5.04 8.05
CA GLU A 129 -2.84 -5.64 9.36
C GLU A 129 -2.99 -7.16 9.34
N LEU A 130 -4.09 -7.68 8.76
CA LEU A 130 -4.32 -9.10 8.64
C LEU A 130 -3.24 -9.79 7.79
N GLU A 131 -2.84 -9.18 6.69
CA GLU A 131 -1.76 -9.69 5.83
C GLU A 131 -0.44 -9.76 6.59
N ASN A 132 -0.12 -8.75 7.39
CA ASN A 132 1.07 -8.73 8.23
C ASN A 132 1.04 -9.80 9.32
N GLU A 133 -0.10 -10.00 9.98
CA GLU A 133 -0.28 -11.07 10.98
C GLU A 133 -0.08 -12.45 10.37
N VAL A 134 -0.65 -12.68 9.19
CA VAL A 134 -0.48 -13.95 8.47
C VAL A 134 0.98 -14.17 8.12
N GLN A 135 1.69 -13.15 7.66
CA GLN A 135 3.11 -13.24 7.33
C GLN A 135 3.97 -13.55 8.56
N GLU A 136 3.72 -12.86 9.67
CA GLU A 136 4.41 -13.12 10.95
C GLU A 136 4.16 -14.53 11.45
N LEU A 137 2.93 -15.02 11.41
CA LEU A 137 2.58 -16.40 11.80
C LEU A 137 3.26 -17.45 10.90
N ARG A 138 3.38 -17.17 9.61
CA ARG A 138 4.10 -18.06 8.68
C ARG A 138 5.59 -18.09 8.98
N GLU A 139 6.21 -16.96 9.26
CA GLU A 139 7.63 -16.87 9.63
C GLU A 139 7.90 -17.55 10.95
N ASP A 140 7.09 -17.32 11.98
CA ASP A 140 7.18 -17.97 13.28
C ASP A 140 6.98 -19.49 13.18
N SER A 141 6.00 -19.93 12.42
CA SER A 141 5.73 -21.34 12.20
C SER A 141 6.89 -22.02 11.48
N SER A 142 7.46 -21.38 10.47
CA SER A 142 8.64 -21.87 9.75
C SER A 142 9.87 -21.91 10.66
N ALA A 143 10.09 -20.91 11.50
CA ALA A 143 11.19 -20.86 12.46
C ALA A 143 11.07 -21.94 13.53
N LYS A 144 9.89 -22.16 14.08
CA LYS A 144 9.62 -23.21 15.10
C LYS A 144 9.80 -24.61 14.53
N VAL A 145 9.33 -24.85 13.33
CA VAL A 145 9.56 -26.12 12.62
C VAL A 145 11.05 -26.33 12.37
N PHE A 146 11.76 -25.28 11.98
CA PHE A 146 13.20 -25.29 11.78
C PHE A 146 13.96 -25.65 13.07
N GLU A 147 13.68 -24.98 14.16
CA GLU A 147 14.31 -25.25 15.47
C GLU A 147 14.00 -26.68 15.98
N GLY A 148 12.77 -27.10 15.86
CA GLY A 148 12.34 -28.44 16.25
C GLY A 148 13.01 -29.56 15.44
N MET A 149 13.26 -29.32 14.16
CA MET A 149 13.91 -30.29 13.28
C MET A 149 15.43 -30.31 13.44
N ILE A 150 16.09 -29.21 13.75
CA ILE A 150 17.53 -29.18 14.06
C ILE A 150 17.86 -29.96 15.32
N ALA A 151 16.95 -29.98 16.29
CA ALA A 151 17.08 -30.77 17.52
C ALA A 151 16.78 -32.23 17.31
N GLY A 152 16.30 -32.66 16.13
CA GLY A 152 15.97 -34.02 15.79
C GLY A 152 17.12 -34.83 15.19
N SER A 153 16.84 -36.08 14.79
CA SER A 153 17.83 -36.98 14.21
C SER A 153 18.35 -36.52 12.84
N PRO A 154 19.58 -36.89 12.42
CA PRO A 154 20.14 -36.55 11.13
C PRO A 154 19.31 -36.94 9.91
N GLU A 155 18.46 -37.93 10.02
CA GLU A 155 17.57 -38.41 8.96
C GLU A 155 16.47 -37.37 8.62
N MET A 156 16.14 -36.50 9.54
CA MET A 156 15.17 -35.43 9.35
C MET A 156 15.72 -34.24 8.55
N HIS A 157 17.00 -34.12 8.35
CA HIS A 157 17.61 -33.02 7.62
C HIS A 157 17.19 -32.96 6.15
N GLY A 158 16.97 -34.07 5.50
CA GLY A 158 16.49 -34.13 4.12
C GLY A 158 15.05 -33.65 3.97
N GLN A 159 14.18 -34.08 4.87
CA GLN A 159 12.78 -33.66 4.91
C GLN A 159 12.67 -32.17 5.28
N PHE A 160 13.54 -31.68 6.13
CA PHE A 160 13.60 -30.32 6.55
C PHE A 160 13.94 -29.34 5.40
N LYS A 161 14.92 -29.68 4.57
CA LYS A 161 15.27 -28.89 3.37
C LYS A 161 14.09 -28.83 2.40
N MET A 162 13.30 -29.89 2.29
CA MET A 162 12.12 -29.94 1.43
C MET A 162 11.00 -29.02 1.94
N ILE A 163 10.71 -29.04 3.23
CA ILE A 163 9.72 -28.16 3.88
C ILE A 163 10.12 -26.70 3.72
N ARG A 164 11.39 -26.34 3.93
CA ARG A 164 11.90 -25.00 3.77
C ARG A 164 11.77 -24.49 2.33
N LYS A 165 11.97 -25.36 1.35
CA LYS A 165 11.81 -25.04 -0.06
C LYS A 165 10.35 -24.78 -0.42
N VAL A 166 9.42 -25.53 0.12
CA VAL A 166 7.97 -25.31 -0.05
C VAL A 166 7.53 -24.01 0.61
N ALA A 167 7.99 -23.72 1.82
CA ALA A 167 7.67 -22.48 2.54
C ALA A 167 8.19 -21.21 1.84
N LYS A 168 9.25 -21.31 1.04
CA LYS A 168 9.80 -20.21 0.25
C LYS A 168 9.16 -20.05 -1.13
N SER A 169 8.41 -21.02 -1.59
CA SER A 169 7.79 -20.98 -2.93
C SER A 169 6.37 -20.42 -2.94
N ASP A 170 5.82 -20.14 -1.78
CA ASP A 170 4.53 -19.48 -1.61
C ASP A 170 4.77 -17.94 -1.43
#